data_35ce23ce9cbfac1718e936f9b75ed24f
#
_entry.id   35ce23ce9cbfac1718e936f9b75ed24f
#
_cell.length_a   1.000
_cell.length_b   1.000
_cell.length_c   1.000
_cell.angle_alpha   90.00
_cell.angle_beta   90.00
_cell.angle_gamma   90.00
#
_symmetry.space_group_name_H-M   'P 1'
#
loop_
_entity.id
_entity.type
_entity.pdbx_description
1 polymer ?
#
loop_
_entity_poly.entity_id
_entity_poly.type
_entity_poly.pdbx_seq_one_letter_code
_entity_poly.pdbx_strand_id
1 'polypeptide(L)'
;SVRSIFYGIREAENGIKLYEQSMKVQADQLKIAEVSLKLGQMSQSDYDAKVKDYKLAESNKETLQTSIDNAFTTLNQLMGTNANQTYNIIFDDVSYEKMPENVNVDGKINYALAVNQTVKGKKDSADVAKYALDRYNSVYDTTTNYKDSLYTYTQASRAYQDAKDALTTSVKKNINDLKDLEKSYKDNETTFENMESQLKVYETQLALGQTTQIVVDAYKLQIEQLKNTQQTIVYNHDLLLRQFNNPNLLG
;
A
#
# COMPACT_ATOMS: atom_id res chain seq x y z
N SER A 1 0.38 2.65 -10.85
CA SER A 1 0.48 1.60 -11.90
C SER A 1 -0.82 0.80 -11.96
N VAL A 2 -1.10 0.13 -13.09
CA VAL A 2 -2.30 -0.74 -13.23
C VAL A 2 -2.37 -1.77 -12.10
N ARG A 3 -1.25 -2.39 -11.76
CA ARG A 3 -1.18 -3.40 -10.69
C ARG A 3 -1.60 -2.87 -9.31
N SER A 4 -1.22 -1.65 -8.96
CA SER A 4 -1.65 -1.05 -7.68
C SER A 4 -3.17 -0.80 -7.64
N ILE A 5 -3.78 -0.52 -8.79
CA ILE A 5 -5.25 -0.39 -8.89
C ILE A 5 -5.90 -1.76 -8.66
N PHE A 6 -5.39 -2.82 -9.27
CA PHE A 6 -5.88 -4.19 -9.04
C PHE A 6 -5.78 -4.59 -7.57
N TYR A 7 -4.63 -4.34 -6.92
CA TYR A 7 -4.47 -4.63 -5.49
C TYR A 7 -5.45 -3.82 -4.65
N GLY A 8 -5.64 -2.52 -4.95
CA GLY A 8 -6.60 -1.67 -4.25
C GLY A 8 -8.05 -2.18 -4.39
N ILE A 9 -8.46 -2.65 -5.57
CA ILE A 9 -9.78 -3.27 -5.77
C ILE A 9 -9.90 -4.52 -4.89
N ARG A 10 -8.90 -5.40 -4.89
CA ARG A 10 -8.92 -6.64 -4.10
C ARG A 10 -8.97 -6.38 -2.60
N GLU A 11 -8.19 -5.41 -2.13
CA GLU A 11 -8.22 -4.98 -0.72
C GLU A 11 -9.60 -4.44 -0.33
N ALA A 12 -10.21 -3.62 -1.19
CA ALA A 12 -11.55 -3.10 -0.93
C ALA A 12 -12.62 -4.20 -0.95
N GLU A 13 -12.56 -5.18 -1.87
CA GLU A 13 -13.45 -6.35 -1.88
C GLU A 13 -13.32 -7.19 -0.60
N ASN A 14 -12.07 -7.43 -0.14
CA ASN A 14 -11.83 -8.13 1.11
C ASN A 14 -12.31 -7.32 2.33
N GLY A 15 -12.14 -6.01 2.29
CA GLY A 15 -12.67 -5.09 3.29
C GLY A 15 -14.20 -5.14 3.37
N ILE A 16 -14.91 -5.17 2.24
CA ILE A 16 -16.37 -5.31 2.20
C ILE A 16 -16.80 -6.61 2.87
N LYS A 17 -16.18 -7.74 2.53
CA LYS A 17 -16.48 -9.05 3.16
C LYS A 17 -16.27 -9.01 4.68
N LEU A 18 -15.19 -8.35 5.12
CA LEU A 18 -14.89 -8.18 6.53
C LEU A 18 -15.95 -7.33 7.25
N TYR A 19 -16.39 -6.23 6.64
CA TYR A 19 -17.48 -5.42 7.20
C TYR A 19 -18.80 -6.20 7.25
N GLU A 20 -19.12 -7.00 6.26
CA GLU A 20 -20.31 -7.87 6.26
C GLU A 20 -20.27 -8.89 7.40
N GLN A 21 -19.12 -9.49 7.67
CA GLN A 21 -18.94 -10.39 8.82
C GLN A 21 -19.04 -9.64 10.15
N SER A 22 -18.40 -8.47 10.25
CA SER A 22 -18.49 -7.60 11.42
C SER A 22 -19.93 -7.19 11.74
N MET A 23 -20.68 -6.79 10.72
CA MET A 23 -22.09 -6.40 10.87
C MET A 23 -22.96 -7.55 11.37
N LYS A 24 -22.69 -8.81 10.97
CA LYS A 24 -23.39 -9.99 11.53
C LYS A 24 -23.15 -10.12 13.01
N VAL A 25 -21.89 -10.05 13.45
CA VAL A 25 -21.52 -10.11 14.87
C VAL A 25 -22.16 -8.96 15.65
N GLN A 26 -22.11 -7.74 15.11
CA GLN A 26 -22.69 -6.55 15.74
C GLN A 26 -24.22 -6.64 15.80
N ALA A 27 -24.89 -7.17 14.78
CA ALA A 27 -26.34 -7.38 14.78
C ALA A 27 -26.77 -8.31 15.91
N ASP A 28 -26.03 -9.38 16.14
CA ASP A 28 -26.32 -10.31 17.26
C ASP A 28 -26.01 -9.67 18.62
N GLN A 29 -24.97 -8.86 18.72
CA GLN A 29 -24.70 -8.06 19.92
C GLN A 29 -25.79 -7.00 20.17
N LEU A 30 -26.37 -6.39 19.13
CA LEU A 30 -27.49 -5.45 19.26
C LEU A 30 -28.74 -6.13 19.79
N LYS A 31 -29.07 -7.36 19.35
CA LYS A 31 -30.22 -8.14 19.90
C LYS A 31 -30.07 -8.35 21.41
N ILE A 32 -28.86 -8.73 21.87
CA ILE A 32 -28.59 -8.89 23.29
C ILE A 32 -28.68 -7.56 24.03
N ALA A 33 -28.13 -6.49 23.44
CA ALA A 33 -28.17 -5.15 24.01
C ALA A 33 -29.61 -4.65 24.17
N GLU A 34 -30.48 -4.91 23.18
CA GLU A 34 -31.91 -4.56 23.24
C GLU A 34 -32.62 -5.25 24.40
N VAL A 35 -32.36 -6.55 24.60
CA VAL A 35 -32.91 -7.29 25.75
C VAL A 35 -32.37 -6.72 27.08
N SER A 36 -31.04 -6.46 27.16
CA SER A 36 -30.43 -5.87 28.36
C SER A 36 -30.98 -4.50 28.69
N LEU A 37 -31.27 -3.66 27.67
CA LEU A 37 -31.93 -2.36 27.85
C LEU A 37 -33.34 -2.53 28.42
N LYS A 38 -34.14 -3.46 27.82
CA LYS A 38 -35.52 -3.73 28.31
C LYS A 38 -35.56 -4.25 29.74
N LEU A 39 -34.52 -4.96 30.18
CA LEU A 39 -34.36 -5.49 31.52
C LEU A 39 -33.74 -4.45 32.49
N GLY A 40 -33.40 -3.25 32.02
CA GLY A 40 -32.76 -2.20 32.84
C GLY A 40 -31.30 -2.50 33.21
N GLN A 41 -30.68 -3.47 32.51
CA GLN A 41 -29.28 -3.88 32.72
C GLN A 41 -28.28 -3.10 31.84
N MET A 42 -28.79 -2.25 30.95
CA MET A 42 -27.99 -1.41 30.05
C MET A 42 -28.64 -0.01 29.99
N SER A 43 -27.82 1.03 29.89
CA SER A 43 -28.33 2.38 29.68
C SER A 43 -28.74 2.62 28.23
N GLN A 44 -29.65 3.55 27.98
CA GLN A 44 -30.04 3.99 26.64
C GLN A 44 -28.81 4.50 25.87
N SER A 45 -27.91 5.24 26.49
CA SER A 45 -26.69 5.77 25.90
C SER A 45 -25.76 4.66 25.38
N ASP A 46 -25.60 3.57 26.14
CA ASP A 46 -24.75 2.44 25.75
C ASP A 46 -25.36 1.68 24.56
N TYR A 47 -26.69 1.53 24.56
CA TYR A 47 -27.41 0.94 23.43
C TYR A 47 -27.26 1.81 22.17
N ASP A 48 -27.45 3.12 22.27
CA ASP A 48 -27.34 4.06 21.17
C ASP A 48 -25.91 4.09 20.59
N ALA A 49 -24.88 3.93 21.45
CA ALA A 49 -23.49 3.79 21.01
C ALA A 49 -23.32 2.55 20.11
N LYS A 50 -23.87 1.39 20.51
CA LYS A 50 -23.81 0.16 19.68
C LYS A 50 -24.55 0.30 18.35
N VAL A 51 -25.70 0.97 18.33
CA VAL A 51 -26.45 1.29 17.10
C VAL A 51 -25.61 2.19 16.19
N LYS A 52 -24.92 3.18 16.76
CA LYS A 52 -24.01 4.04 16.01
C LYS A 52 -22.85 3.27 15.39
N ASP A 53 -22.22 2.35 16.13
CA ASP A 53 -21.12 1.53 15.63
C ASP A 53 -21.56 0.66 14.47
N TYR A 54 -22.75 0.06 14.53
CA TYR A 54 -23.33 -0.70 13.43
C TYR A 54 -23.54 0.16 12.17
N LYS A 55 -24.14 1.36 12.33
CA LYS A 55 -24.32 2.30 11.21
C LYS A 55 -23.01 2.79 10.62
N LEU A 56 -21.96 2.94 11.44
CA LEU A 56 -20.64 3.32 10.97
C LEU A 56 -20.02 2.20 10.12
N ALA A 57 -20.20 0.94 10.50
CA ALA A 57 -19.74 -0.21 9.69
C ALA A 57 -20.45 -0.25 8.34
N GLU A 58 -21.75 0.04 8.29
CA GLU A 58 -22.54 0.14 7.04
C GLU A 58 -22.00 1.26 6.14
N SER A 59 -21.80 2.46 6.68
CA SER A 59 -21.21 3.59 5.93
C SER A 59 -19.79 3.31 5.42
N ASN A 60 -18.96 2.64 6.21
CA ASN A 60 -17.63 2.25 5.78
C ASN A 60 -17.67 1.24 4.62
N LYS A 61 -18.61 0.29 4.65
CA LYS A 61 -18.84 -0.64 3.52
C LYS A 61 -19.19 0.11 2.23
N GLU A 62 -20.10 1.09 2.29
CA GLU A 62 -20.47 1.93 1.14
C GLU A 62 -19.28 2.74 0.60
N THR A 63 -18.43 3.24 1.50
CA THR A 63 -17.20 3.95 1.13
C THR A 63 -16.24 3.05 0.34
N LEU A 64 -16.09 1.79 0.75
CA LEU A 64 -15.26 0.82 0.00
C LEU A 64 -15.86 0.50 -1.36
N GLN A 65 -17.19 0.37 -1.48
CA GLN A 65 -17.84 0.18 -2.78
C GLN A 65 -17.55 1.35 -3.71
N THR A 66 -17.69 2.58 -3.23
CA THR A 66 -17.33 3.78 -3.99
C THR A 66 -15.86 3.78 -4.43
N SER A 67 -14.96 3.29 -3.57
CA SER A 67 -13.54 3.17 -3.90
C SER A 67 -13.29 2.17 -5.02
N ILE A 68 -14.01 1.06 -5.06
CA ILE A 68 -13.97 0.07 -6.14
C ILE A 68 -14.46 0.70 -7.46
N ASP A 69 -15.59 1.40 -7.43
CA ASP A 69 -16.16 2.05 -8.60
C ASP A 69 -15.20 3.09 -9.20
N ASN A 70 -14.56 3.90 -8.34
CA ASN A 70 -13.54 4.86 -8.75
C ASN A 70 -12.29 4.17 -9.32
N ALA A 71 -11.87 3.03 -8.76
CA ALA A 71 -10.74 2.26 -9.25
C ALA A 71 -11.05 1.68 -10.65
N PHE A 72 -12.27 1.16 -10.90
CA PHE A 72 -12.69 0.73 -12.22
C PHE A 72 -12.73 1.88 -13.21
N THR A 73 -13.25 3.04 -12.82
CA THR A 73 -13.24 4.25 -13.67
C THR A 73 -11.80 4.62 -14.08
N THR A 74 -10.86 4.61 -13.15
CA THR A 74 -9.44 4.88 -13.43
C THR A 74 -8.83 3.82 -14.34
N LEU A 75 -9.15 2.55 -14.13
CA LEU A 75 -8.69 1.45 -14.98
C LEU A 75 -9.21 1.60 -16.41
N ASN A 76 -10.50 1.92 -16.57
CA ASN A 76 -11.13 2.16 -17.87
C ASN A 76 -10.52 3.32 -18.63
N GLN A 77 -10.20 4.42 -17.93
CA GLN A 77 -9.48 5.55 -18.51
C GLN A 77 -8.09 5.15 -19.03
N LEU A 78 -7.36 4.32 -18.26
CA LEU A 78 -6.05 3.82 -18.69
C LEU A 78 -6.13 2.87 -19.89
N MET A 79 -7.23 2.12 -20.02
CA MET A 79 -7.48 1.21 -21.15
C MET A 79 -8.13 1.90 -22.36
N GLY A 80 -8.58 3.16 -22.23
CA GLY A 80 -9.30 3.87 -23.27
C GLY A 80 -10.71 3.29 -23.54
N THR A 81 -11.33 2.67 -22.52
CA THR A 81 -12.67 2.07 -22.60
C THR A 81 -13.73 2.95 -21.92
N ASN A 82 -15.00 2.52 -21.98
CA ASN A 82 -16.10 3.25 -21.33
C ASN A 82 -15.89 3.31 -19.80
N ALA A 83 -15.96 4.52 -19.23
CA ALA A 83 -15.68 4.79 -17.81
C ALA A 83 -16.53 3.95 -16.83
N ASN A 84 -17.75 3.58 -17.23
CA ASN A 84 -18.70 2.84 -16.38
C ASN A 84 -18.63 1.32 -16.57
N GLN A 85 -17.65 0.80 -17.32
CA GLN A 85 -17.52 -0.63 -17.53
C GLN A 85 -16.92 -1.30 -16.28
N THR A 86 -17.53 -2.40 -15.86
CA THR A 86 -17.04 -3.24 -14.77
C THR A 86 -16.55 -4.57 -15.31
N TYR A 87 -15.58 -5.17 -14.62
CA TYR A 87 -14.96 -6.43 -14.99
C TYR A 87 -14.97 -7.38 -13.80
N ASN A 88 -15.10 -8.67 -14.06
CA ASN A 88 -14.72 -9.66 -13.08
C ASN A 88 -13.21 -9.85 -13.14
N ILE A 89 -12.51 -9.34 -12.14
CA ILE A 89 -11.05 -9.44 -12.08
C ILE A 89 -10.69 -10.80 -11.50
N ILE A 90 -9.98 -11.60 -12.30
CA ILE A 90 -9.36 -12.84 -11.84
C ILE A 90 -7.98 -12.47 -11.30
N PHE A 91 -7.78 -12.69 -10.02
CA PHE A 91 -6.50 -12.49 -9.37
C PHE A 91 -5.76 -13.83 -9.29
N ASP A 92 -4.57 -13.86 -9.87
CA ASP A 92 -3.61 -14.89 -9.52
C ASP A 92 -3.10 -14.62 -8.10
N ASP A 93 -2.92 -15.68 -7.31
CA ASP A 93 -2.34 -15.55 -5.99
C ASP A 93 -0.93 -14.98 -6.11
N VAL A 94 -0.70 -13.85 -5.44
CA VAL A 94 0.63 -13.24 -5.36
C VAL A 94 1.46 -14.05 -4.38
N SER A 95 2.46 -14.77 -4.89
CA SER A 95 3.40 -15.46 -4.04
C SER A 95 4.28 -14.45 -3.30
N TYR A 96 4.46 -14.68 -2.00
CA TYR A 96 5.38 -13.88 -1.21
C TYR A 96 6.82 -14.34 -1.48
N GLU A 97 7.60 -13.48 -2.14
CA GLU A 97 9.02 -13.74 -2.44
C GLU A 97 9.87 -12.75 -1.61
N LYS A 98 10.74 -13.27 -0.76
CA LYS A 98 11.64 -12.43 0.03
C LYS A 98 12.69 -11.73 -0.84
N MET A 99 13.10 -10.56 -0.40
CA MET A 99 14.29 -9.90 -0.93
C MET A 99 15.54 -10.77 -0.64
N PRO A 100 16.58 -10.77 -1.51
CA PRO A 100 17.83 -11.45 -1.21
C PRO A 100 18.42 -11.02 0.15
N GLU A 101 18.85 -11.97 0.99
CA GLU A 101 19.31 -11.70 2.37
C GLU A 101 20.51 -10.74 2.43
N ASN A 102 21.42 -10.84 1.46
CA ASN A 102 22.67 -10.06 1.44
C ASN A 102 22.66 -9.04 0.30
N VAL A 103 21.78 -8.02 0.39
CA VAL A 103 21.74 -6.94 -0.60
C VAL A 103 22.95 -6.04 -0.45
N ASN A 104 23.80 -5.98 -1.48
CA ASN A 104 24.80 -4.94 -1.61
C ASN A 104 24.13 -3.62 -2.00
N VAL A 105 23.88 -2.77 -0.99
CA VAL A 105 23.16 -1.49 -1.18
C VAL A 105 23.88 -0.57 -2.16
N ASP A 106 25.21 -0.43 -2.03
CA ASP A 106 26.01 0.43 -2.91
C ASP A 106 26.03 -0.11 -4.35
N GLY A 107 26.14 -1.43 -4.51
CA GLY A 107 26.02 -2.08 -5.82
C GLY A 107 24.64 -1.83 -6.46
N LYS A 108 23.57 -1.87 -5.67
CA LYS A 108 22.21 -1.59 -6.12
C LYS A 108 22.01 -0.13 -6.51
N ILE A 109 22.57 0.81 -5.74
CA ILE A 109 22.56 2.25 -6.07
C ILE A 109 23.31 2.48 -7.39
N ASN A 110 24.52 1.96 -7.53
CA ASN A 110 25.33 2.12 -8.75
C ASN A 110 24.59 1.55 -9.98
N TYR A 111 23.98 0.38 -9.84
CA TYR A 111 23.14 -0.18 -10.91
C TYR A 111 21.96 0.73 -11.24
N ALA A 112 21.24 1.23 -10.23
CA ALA A 112 20.09 2.12 -10.44
C ALA A 112 20.50 3.41 -11.17
N LEU A 113 21.59 4.05 -10.74
CA LEU A 113 22.13 5.26 -11.37
C LEU A 113 22.53 5.01 -12.83
N ALA A 114 23.03 3.82 -13.15
CA ALA A 114 23.44 3.46 -14.49
C ALA A 114 22.27 3.19 -15.45
N VAL A 115 21.10 2.71 -14.95
CA VAL A 115 19.99 2.28 -15.82
C VAL A 115 18.78 3.23 -15.81
N ASN A 116 18.62 4.07 -14.77
CA ASN A 116 17.45 4.93 -14.61
C ASN A 116 17.38 5.99 -15.71
N GLN A 117 16.24 6.03 -16.43
CA GLN A 117 16.05 6.92 -17.58
C GLN A 117 15.97 8.40 -17.19
N THR A 118 15.41 8.72 -16.02
CA THR A 118 15.35 10.10 -15.51
C THR A 118 16.75 10.65 -15.27
N VAL A 119 17.62 9.88 -14.61
CA VAL A 119 19.02 10.27 -14.35
C VAL A 119 19.79 10.40 -15.64
N LYS A 120 19.62 9.47 -16.59
CA LYS A 120 20.24 9.55 -17.92
C LYS A 120 19.80 10.80 -18.66
N GLY A 121 18.51 11.09 -18.73
CA GLY A 121 17.98 12.28 -19.43
C GLY A 121 18.49 13.59 -18.80
N LYS A 122 18.67 13.65 -17.47
CA LYS A 122 19.28 14.81 -16.81
C LYS A 122 20.77 14.92 -17.10
N LYS A 123 21.47 13.78 -17.17
CA LYS A 123 22.87 13.74 -17.61
C LYS A 123 23.03 14.26 -19.03
N ASP A 124 22.25 13.74 -19.96
CA ASP A 124 22.29 14.16 -21.38
C ASP A 124 22.01 15.67 -21.52
N SER A 125 21.05 16.19 -20.74
CA SER A 125 20.76 17.63 -20.71
C SER A 125 21.96 18.46 -20.21
N ALA A 126 22.65 17.97 -19.17
CA ALA A 126 23.85 18.62 -18.65
C ALA A 126 25.02 18.57 -19.66
N ASP A 127 25.20 17.42 -20.32
CA ASP A 127 26.26 17.24 -21.35
C ASP A 127 26.01 18.13 -22.56
N VAL A 128 24.75 18.27 -23.01
CA VAL A 128 24.39 19.23 -24.11
C VAL A 128 24.64 20.68 -23.70
N ALA A 129 24.24 21.05 -22.48
CA ALA A 129 24.47 22.39 -21.96
C ALA A 129 25.98 22.70 -21.81
N LYS A 130 26.76 21.70 -21.37
CA LYS A 130 28.22 21.80 -21.31
C LYS A 130 28.84 21.99 -22.68
N TYR A 131 28.41 21.20 -23.67
CA TYR A 131 28.88 21.35 -25.06
C TYR A 131 28.58 22.76 -25.62
N ALA A 132 27.40 23.31 -25.33
CA ALA A 132 27.06 24.66 -25.71
C ALA A 132 27.99 25.71 -25.04
N LEU A 133 28.27 25.57 -23.74
CA LEU A 133 29.19 26.43 -22.99
C LEU A 133 30.64 26.33 -23.52
N ASP A 134 31.13 25.13 -23.82
CA ASP A 134 32.50 24.89 -24.28
C ASP A 134 32.79 25.53 -25.66
N ARG A 135 31.75 25.96 -26.40
CA ARG A 135 31.90 26.71 -27.65
C ARG A 135 32.27 28.19 -27.46
N TYR A 136 32.12 28.71 -26.24
CA TYR A 136 32.48 30.06 -25.89
C TYR A 136 33.84 30.09 -25.20
N ASN A 137 34.69 31.03 -25.61
CA ASN A 137 35.96 31.24 -24.92
C ASN A 137 35.77 32.31 -23.83
N SER A 138 35.85 31.88 -22.57
CA SER A 138 35.66 32.75 -21.40
C SER A 138 36.61 33.95 -21.30
N VAL A 139 37.76 33.91 -22.01
CA VAL A 139 38.74 34.99 -22.03
C VAL A 139 38.33 36.10 -22.98
N TYR A 140 37.69 35.76 -24.11
CA TYR A 140 37.33 36.71 -25.17
C TYR A 140 35.84 36.99 -25.25
N ASP A 141 35.00 36.12 -24.69
CA ASP A 141 33.54 36.19 -24.80
C ASP A 141 32.91 36.54 -23.45
N THR A 142 32.98 37.84 -23.11
CA THR A 142 32.31 38.39 -21.93
C THR A 142 30.84 38.75 -22.20
N THR A 143 30.33 38.27 -23.32
CA THR A 143 28.98 38.57 -23.80
C THR A 143 27.89 37.94 -22.96
N THR A 144 26.67 38.43 -23.12
CA THR A 144 25.46 37.86 -22.52
C THR A 144 25.35 36.38 -22.82
N ASN A 145 25.68 35.95 -24.04
CA ASN A 145 25.58 34.54 -24.51
C ASN A 145 26.45 33.56 -23.69
N TYR A 146 27.70 33.96 -23.32
CA TYR A 146 28.52 33.10 -22.44
C TYR A 146 27.91 32.96 -21.05
N LYS A 147 27.45 34.08 -20.48
CA LYS A 147 26.83 34.08 -19.14
C LYS A 147 25.55 33.23 -19.11
N ASP A 148 24.73 33.34 -20.15
CA ASP A 148 23.50 32.55 -20.29
C ASP A 148 23.82 31.06 -20.47
N SER A 149 24.84 30.72 -21.25
CA SER A 149 25.30 29.32 -21.40
C SER A 149 25.88 28.75 -20.12
N LEU A 150 26.67 29.55 -19.38
CA LEU A 150 27.17 29.16 -18.07
C LEU A 150 26.03 28.95 -17.07
N TYR A 151 25.06 29.83 -17.04
CA TYR A 151 23.86 29.66 -16.18
C TYR A 151 23.09 28.39 -16.54
N THR A 152 22.82 28.16 -17.83
CA THR A 152 22.11 26.97 -18.32
C THR A 152 22.84 25.69 -17.96
N TYR A 153 24.17 25.63 -18.15
CA TYR A 153 24.96 24.48 -17.73
C TYR A 153 24.91 24.26 -16.21
N THR A 154 25.03 25.35 -15.44
CA THR A 154 24.96 25.23 -13.97
C THR A 154 23.64 24.69 -13.49
N GLN A 155 22.52 25.13 -14.07
CA GLN A 155 21.19 24.62 -13.76
C GLN A 155 21.03 23.15 -14.16
N ALA A 156 21.45 22.78 -15.37
CA ALA A 156 21.37 21.39 -15.85
C ALA A 156 22.26 20.45 -15.01
N SER A 157 23.46 20.88 -14.63
CA SER A 157 24.36 20.11 -13.78
C SER A 157 23.81 19.90 -12.38
N ARG A 158 23.18 20.92 -11.77
CA ARG A 158 22.47 20.78 -10.50
C ARG A 158 21.30 19.80 -10.62
N ALA A 159 20.46 19.95 -11.64
CA ALA A 159 19.32 19.07 -11.88
C ALA A 159 19.76 17.58 -12.06
N TYR A 160 20.92 17.34 -12.68
CA TYR A 160 21.50 16.01 -12.77
C TYR A 160 21.96 15.49 -11.39
N GLN A 161 22.63 16.32 -10.59
CA GLN A 161 23.04 15.92 -9.24
C GLN A 161 21.82 15.65 -8.33
N ASP A 162 20.82 16.52 -8.36
CA ASP A 162 19.57 16.38 -7.62
C ASP A 162 18.86 15.06 -7.97
N ALA A 163 18.82 14.72 -9.27
CA ALA A 163 18.23 13.46 -9.72
C ALA A 163 18.99 12.23 -9.22
N LYS A 164 20.32 12.28 -9.16
CA LYS A 164 21.15 11.21 -8.57
C LYS A 164 20.89 11.05 -7.08
N ASP A 165 20.82 12.14 -6.33
CA ASP A 165 20.62 12.13 -4.89
C ASP A 165 19.20 11.66 -4.54
N ALA A 166 18.20 12.09 -5.31
CA ALA A 166 16.83 11.62 -5.17
C ALA A 166 16.72 10.11 -5.43
N LEU A 167 17.31 9.60 -6.53
CA LEU A 167 17.29 8.18 -6.83
C LEU A 167 18.03 7.36 -5.77
N THR A 168 19.19 7.84 -5.31
CA THR A 168 19.96 7.19 -4.23
C THR A 168 19.12 7.07 -2.96
N THR A 169 18.41 8.12 -2.59
CA THR A 169 17.51 8.13 -1.43
C THR A 169 16.34 7.17 -1.63
N SER A 170 15.73 7.17 -2.84
CA SER A 170 14.62 6.26 -3.18
C SER A 170 15.04 4.80 -3.13
N VAL A 171 16.23 4.43 -3.62
CA VAL A 171 16.76 3.05 -3.54
C VAL A 171 16.95 2.63 -2.09
N LYS A 172 17.57 3.48 -1.25
CA LYS A 172 17.78 3.17 0.17
C LYS A 172 16.44 2.99 0.90
N LYS A 173 15.50 3.90 0.64
CA LYS A 173 14.15 3.83 1.22
C LYS A 173 13.44 2.55 0.80
N ASN A 174 13.44 2.20 -0.48
CA ASN A 174 12.82 0.98 -0.99
C ASN A 174 13.36 -0.28 -0.31
N ILE A 175 14.69 -0.37 -0.12
CA ILE A 175 15.32 -1.51 0.57
C ILE A 175 14.89 -1.57 2.04
N ASN A 176 14.81 -0.44 2.73
CA ASN A 176 14.37 -0.41 4.12
C ASN A 176 12.89 -0.75 4.26
N ASP A 177 12.03 -0.17 3.40
CA ASP A 177 10.59 -0.47 3.39
C ASP A 177 10.35 -1.98 3.13
N LEU A 178 11.12 -2.62 2.23
CA LEU A 178 11.06 -4.07 2.01
C LEU A 178 11.41 -4.85 3.28
N LYS A 179 12.48 -4.48 3.99
CA LYS A 179 12.88 -5.14 5.24
C LYS A 179 11.80 -5.01 6.32
N ASP A 180 11.20 -3.82 6.42
CA ASP A 180 10.15 -3.56 7.41
C ASP A 180 8.88 -4.36 7.10
N LEU A 181 8.52 -4.51 5.81
CA LEU A 181 7.41 -5.38 5.40
C LEU A 181 7.71 -6.86 5.65
N GLU A 182 8.93 -7.32 5.39
CA GLU A 182 9.34 -8.71 5.67
C GLU A 182 9.29 -9.04 7.15
N LYS A 183 9.71 -8.09 8.00
CA LYS A 183 9.57 -8.20 9.44
C LYS A 183 8.09 -8.26 9.85
N SER A 184 7.28 -7.33 9.34
CA SER A 184 5.85 -7.27 9.63
C SER A 184 5.12 -8.54 9.17
N TYR A 185 5.50 -9.10 8.03
CA TYR A 185 4.99 -10.38 7.54
C TYR A 185 5.23 -11.50 8.55
N LYS A 186 6.47 -11.63 9.03
CA LYS A 186 6.85 -12.66 10.01
C LYS A 186 6.17 -12.46 11.37
N ASP A 187 6.06 -11.21 11.83
CA ASP A 187 5.39 -10.89 13.10
C ASP A 187 3.90 -11.25 13.02
N ASN A 188 3.26 -11.02 11.86
CA ASN A 188 1.87 -11.42 11.61
C ASN A 188 1.70 -12.94 11.54
N GLU A 189 2.64 -13.68 10.91
CA GLU A 189 2.60 -15.15 10.92
C GLU A 189 2.59 -15.69 12.36
N THR A 190 3.50 -15.19 13.21
CA THR A 190 3.56 -15.60 14.63
C THR A 190 2.27 -15.25 15.37
N THR A 191 1.71 -14.06 15.10
CA THR A 191 0.44 -13.63 15.70
C THR A 191 -0.70 -14.54 15.25
N PHE A 192 -0.74 -14.91 13.98
CA PHE A 192 -1.76 -15.79 13.40
C PHE A 192 -1.75 -17.18 14.05
N GLU A 193 -0.57 -17.80 14.20
CA GLU A 193 -0.42 -19.09 14.86
C GLU A 193 -0.93 -19.06 16.32
N ASN A 194 -0.61 -17.98 17.05
CA ASN A 194 -1.10 -17.77 18.41
C ASN A 194 -2.62 -17.62 18.45
N MET A 195 -3.18 -16.84 17.51
CA MET A 195 -4.63 -16.64 17.44
C MET A 195 -5.37 -17.92 17.04
N GLU A 196 -4.86 -18.74 16.14
CA GLU A 196 -5.45 -20.04 15.81
C GLU A 196 -5.45 -20.99 17.02
N SER A 197 -4.36 -20.99 17.78
CA SER A 197 -4.26 -21.77 19.00
C SER A 197 -5.29 -21.33 20.05
N GLN A 198 -5.46 -20.03 20.22
CA GLN A 198 -6.45 -19.47 21.14
C GLN A 198 -7.90 -19.70 20.65
N LEU A 199 -8.14 -19.68 19.35
CA LEU A 199 -9.45 -19.99 18.77
C LEU A 199 -9.89 -21.40 19.15
N LYS A 200 -9.00 -22.40 19.09
CA LYS A 200 -9.29 -23.78 19.52
C LYS A 200 -9.71 -23.84 20.98
N VAL A 201 -9.12 -23.02 21.85
CA VAL A 201 -9.52 -22.90 23.25
C VAL A 201 -10.95 -22.37 23.38
N TYR A 202 -11.26 -21.27 22.65
CA TYR A 202 -12.61 -20.70 22.66
C TYR A 202 -13.67 -21.66 22.08
N GLU A 203 -13.34 -22.40 21.03
CA GLU A 203 -14.24 -23.42 20.47
C GLU A 203 -14.50 -24.57 21.45
N THR A 204 -13.48 -25.01 22.23
CA THR A 204 -13.62 -25.96 23.29
C THR A 204 -14.49 -25.42 24.42
N GLN A 205 -14.28 -24.19 24.86
CA GLN A 205 -15.09 -23.52 25.86
C GLN A 205 -16.55 -23.37 25.41
N LEU A 206 -16.79 -23.09 24.14
CA LEU A 206 -18.13 -23.04 23.57
C LEU A 206 -18.82 -24.43 23.66
N ALA A 207 -18.11 -25.49 23.28
CA ALA A 207 -18.63 -26.86 23.37
C ALA A 207 -18.98 -27.27 24.79
N LEU A 208 -18.27 -26.73 25.80
CA LEU A 208 -18.53 -26.95 27.22
C LEU A 208 -19.57 -25.99 27.84
N GLY A 209 -20.15 -25.07 27.03
CA GLY A 209 -21.09 -24.05 27.50
C GLY A 209 -20.45 -22.94 28.36
N GLN A 210 -19.13 -22.82 28.36
CA GLN A 210 -18.36 -21.84 29.15
C GLN A 210 -18.17 -20.49 28.47
N THR A 211 -18.50 -20.40 27.20
CA THR A 211 -18.52 -19.14 26.41
C THR A 211 -19.71 -19.14 25.46
N THR A 212 -19.90 -18.03 24.73
CA THR A 212 -21.00 -17.88 23.77
C THR A 212 -20.49 -17.88 22.33
N GLN A 213 -21.37 -18.23 21.38
CA GLN A 213 -21.06 -18.20 19.96
C GLN A 213 -20.55 -16.82 19.50
N ILE A 214 -21.12 -15.73 20.04
CA ILE A 214 -20.71 -14.34 19.68
C ILE A 214 -19.24 -14.08 20.03
N VAL A 215 -18.74 -14.62 21.14
CA VAL A 215 -17.32 -14.48 21.53
C VAL A 215 -16.43 -15.20 20.51
N VAL A 216 -16.81 -16.41 20.11
CA VAL A 216 -16.07 -17.17 19.09
C VAL A 216 -16.10 -16.45 17.74
N ASP A 217 -17.26 -15.94 17.33
CA ASP A 217 -17.43 -15.25 16.05
C ASP A 217 -16.66 -13.91 16.02
N ALA A 218 -16.66 -13.17 17.13
CA ALA A 218 -15.86 -11.97 17.27
C ALA A 218 -14.35 -12.27 17.19
N TYR A 219 -13.91 -13.39 17.75
CA TYR A 219 -12.52 -13.80 17.65
C TYR A 219 -12.13 -14.27 16.24
N LYS A 220 -13.01 -15.00 15.56
CA LYS A 220 -12.85 -15.35 14.13
C LYS A 220 -12.75 -14.10 13.26
N LEU A 221 -13.53 -13.08 13.55
CA LEU A 221 -13.44 -11.80 12.85
C LEU A 221 -12.05 -11.14 13.00
N GLN A 222 -11.45 -11.18 14.19
CA GLN A 222 -10.09 -10.67 14.41
C GLN A 222 -9.05 -11.46 13.58
N ILE A 223 -9.20 -12.77 13.46
CA ILE A 223 -8.34 -13.59 12.61
C ILE A 223 -8.48 -13.19 11.13
N GLU A 224 -9.70 -12.96 10.65
CA GLU A 224 -9.92 -12.50 9.26
C GLU A 224 -9.35 -11.09 9.02
N GLN A 225 -9.39 -10.21 10.02
CA GLN A 225 -8.72 -8.88 9.96
C GLN A 225 -7.20 -9.04 9.82
N LEU A 226 -6.60 -9.96 10.58
CA LEU A 226 -5.17 -10.25 10.49
C LEU A 226 -4.78 -10.84 9.12
N LYS A 227 -5.60 -11.72 8.55
CA LYS A 227 -5.40 -12.25 7.19
C LYS A 227 -5.44 -11.14 6.14
N ASN A 228 -6.39 -10.21 6.23
CA ASN A 228 -6.45 -9.07 5.33
C ASN A 228 -5.21 -8.18 5.46
N THR A 229 -4.73 -7.94 6.70
CA THR A 229 -3.48 -7.20 6.92
C THR A 229 -2.29 -7.92 6.29
N GLN A 230 -2.21 -9.24 6.43
CA GLN A 230 -1.18 -10.06 5.80
C GLN A 230 -1.21 -9.95 4.27
N GLN A 231 -2.39 -9.97 3.68
CA GLN A 231 -2.56 -9.83 2.24
C GLN A 231 -2.12 -8.44 1.74
N THR A 232 -2.44 -7.38 2.49
CA THR A 232 -1.95 -6.00 2.20
C THR A 232 -0.42 -5.93 2.25
N ILE A 233 0.21 -6.59 3.23
CA ILE A 233 1.67 -6.67 3.30
C ILE A 233 2.24 -7.35 2.05
N VAL A 234 1.65 -8.46 1.60
CA VAL A 234 2.08 -9.19 0.39
C VAL A 234 1.97 -8.30 -0.86
N TYR A 235 0.88 -7.57 -1.03
CA TYR A 235 0.69 -6.67 -2.16
C TYR A 235 1.69 -5.51 -2.17
N ASN A 236 1.88 -4.86 -1.03
CA ASN A 236 2.85 -3.78 -0.90
C ASN A 236 4.28 -4.27 -1.11
N HIS A 237 4.61 -5.47 -0.62
CA HIS A 237 5.91 -6.09 -0.82
C HIS A 237 6.15 -6.39 -2.32
N ASP A 238 5.19 -6.96 -3.05
CA ASP A 238 5.31 -7.21 -4.50
C ASP A 238 5.57 -5.90 -5.27
N LEU A 239 4.85 -4.83 -4.93
CA LEU A 239 5.06 -3.54 -5.57
C LEU A 239 6.49 -2.99 -5.33
N LEU A 240 6.96 -3.05 -4.08
CA LEU A 240 8.31 -2.60 -3.73
C LEU A 240 9.40 -3.51 -4.32
N LEU A 241 9.19 -4.82 -4.36
CA LEU A 241 10.14 -5.77 -4.94
C LEU A 241 10.29 -5.55 -6.46
N ARG A 242 9.22 -5.15 -7.14
CA ARG A 242 9.28 -4.74 -8.55
C ARG A 242 10.08 -3.46 -8.76
N GLN A 243 9.92 -2.48 -7.88
CA GLN A 243 10.74 -1.26 -7.90
C GLN A 243 12.20 -1.59 -7.61
N PHE A 244 12.46 -2.49 -6.65
CA PHE A 244 13.80 -3.00 -6.36
C PHE A 244 14.42 -3.66 -7.59
N ASN A 245 13.68 -4.45 -8.36
CA ASN A 245 14.17 -5.13 -9.56
C ASN A 245 14.25 -4.20 -10.78
N ASN A 246 13.41 -3.17 -10.86
CA ASN A 246 13.41 -2.21 -11.96
C ASN A 246 13.50 -0.76 -11.43
N PRO A 247 14.71 -0.19 -11.35
CA PRO A 247 14.92 1.17 -10.86
C PRO A 247 14.23 2.29 -11.65
N ASN A 248 13.72 2.01 -12.86
CA ASN A 248 12.92 2.99 -13.61
C ASN A 248 11.53 3.22 -13.01
N LEU A 249 11.12 2.37 -12.05
CA LEU A 249 9.89 2.55 -11.28
C LEU A 249 10.12 3.37 -9.99
N LEU A 250 11.37 3.71 -9.67
CA LEU A 250 11.79 4.58 -8.58
C LEU A 250 12.02 5.99 -9.16
N GLY A 251 11.03 6.84 -9.15
CA GLY A 251 11.23 8.19 -9.68
C GLY A 251 9.97 8.97 -9.68
#